data_51d1012efc96f893ccc83732bf81e3d4
#
_entry.id   51d1012efc96f893ccc83732bf81e3d4
#
_cell.length_a   1.000
_cell.length_b   1.000
_cell.length_c   1.000
_cell.angle_alpha   90.00
_cell.angle_beta   90.00
_cell.angle_gamma   90.00
#
_symmetry.space_group_name_H-M   'P 1'
#
loop_
_entity.id
_entity.type
_entity.pdbx_description
1 polymer ?
#
loop_
_entity_poly.entity_id
_entity_poly.type
_entity_poly.pdbx_seq_one_letter_code
_entity_poly.pdbx_strand_id
1 'polypeptide(L)'
;MKVLRTPEQRFEGLADWPFAPHYADIRGPEGVTLRLAYVDEGPRDGAPVLLMHGEPSWSYLYRHIIPRLVERGHRVLAPDLIGFGRSDKPASRADYTYERHVDWASQWLTGLGLQGVVMFCQDWGGLIGLRLVAAFPERFAGVIAGNTSLPVGAGSNPGFDAWLHMSQTIPVMPIGGILNMGTTRELTPAEIAAYDAPFPDESFKEGARQFPALVPITPEHGSVAENQAAWKVLEAFEKPFLTAFSDNDPVTKGGEAAFKARVPGARNEAHVILPGGHFLQED
;
A
#
# COMPACT_ATOMS: atom_id res chain seq x y z
N MET A 1 -8.98 18.24 12.79
CA MET A 1 -7.82 17.73 11.96
C MET A 1 -7.24 18.87 11.13
N LYS A 2 -5.91 19.15 11.21
CA LYS A 2 -5.18 20.03 10.28
C LYS A 2 -4.67 19.18 9.13
N VAL A 3 -4.81 19.66 7.88
CA VAL A 3 -4.43 18.93 6.67
C VAL A 3 -3.38 19.73 5.90
N LEU A 4 -2.31 19.07 5.49
CA LEU A 4 -1.28 19.60 4.61
C LEU A 4 -1.51 19.04 3.19
N ARG A 5 -1.10 19.82 2.19
CA ARG A 5 -1.15 19.42 0.79
C ARG A 5 0.19 19.76 0.14
N THR A 6 0.81 18.75 -0.44
CA THR A 6 2.07 18.95 -1.18
C THR A 6 1.83 19.82 -2.41
N PRO A 7 2.64 20.86 -2.62
CA PRO A 7 2.54 21.70 -3.82
C PRO A 7 2.71 20.88 -5.11
N GLU A 8 1.87 21.11 -6.11
CA GLU A 8 1.87 20.36 -7.38
C GLU A 8 3.20 20.45 -8.13
N GLN A 9 3.93 21.55 -8.00
CA GLN A 9 5.25 21.74 -8.62
C GLN A 9 6.27 20.68 -8.20
N ARG A 10 6.08 20.06 -7.03
CA ARG A 10 6.96 18.98 -6.55
C ARG A 10 6.86 17.70 -7.37
N PHE A 11 5.79 17.55 -8.16
CA PHE A 11 5.54 16.38 -8.99
C PHE A 11 5.81 16.62 -10.47
N GLU A 12 6.34 17.78 -10.82
CA GLU A 12 6.70 18.13 -12.20
C GLU A 12 8.04 17.49 -12.59
N GLY A 13 8.13 16.92 -13.79
CA GLY A 13 9.37 16.39 -14.34
C GLY A 13 9.97 15.18 -13.60
N LEU A 14 9.16 14.45 -12.84
CA LEU A 14 9.62 13.24 -12.19
C LEU A 14 9.98 12.16 -13.22
N ALA A 15 11.07 11.43 -12.95
CA ALA A 15 11.57 10.39 -13.83
C ALA A 15 10.50 9.29 -14.06
N ASP A 16 10.25 8.95 -15.31
CA ASP A 16 9.33 7.87 -15.71
C ASP A 16 7.89 8.00 -15.16
N TRP A 17 7.44 9.24 -14.87
CA TRP A 17 6.12 9.50 -14.31
C TRP A 17 5.26 10.41 -15.19
N PRO A 18 4.65 9.88 -16.27
CA PRO A 18 3.82 10.66 -17.17
C PRO A 18 2.35 10.75 -16.75
N PHE A 19 1.94 10.11 -15.65
CA PHE A 19 0.53 9.93 -15.30
C PHE A 19 -0.08 11.19 -14.69
N ALA A 20 -1.23 11.59 -15.23
CA ALA A 20 -2.03 12.66 -14.67
C ALA A 20 -2.75 12.18 -13.40
N PRO A 21 -2.84 13.01 -12.35
CA PRO A 21 -3.57 12.63 -11.15
C PRO A 21 -5.09 12.75 -11.36
N HIS A 22 -5.83 11.80 -10.83
CA HIS A 22 -7.25 11.91 -10.53
C HIS A 22 -7.43 12.16 -9.03
N TYR A 23 -8.58 12.69 -8.63
CA TYR A 23 -8.86 12.99 -7.23
C TYR A 23 -10.26 12.54 -6.84
N ALA A 24 -10.38 12.07 -5.61
CA ALA A 24 -11.64 11.75 -4.97
C ALA A 24 -11.72 12.45 -3.60
N ASP A 25 -12.89 12.95 -3.27
CA ASP A 25 -13.17 13.52 -1.95
C ASP A 25 -13.55 12.40 -0.98
N ILE A 26 -12.80 12.31 0.11
CA ILE A 26 -12.97 11.31 1.15
C ILE A 26 -13.39 12.01 2.44
N ARG A 27 -14.40 11.49 3.10
CA ARG A 27 -14.84 12.01 4.39
C ARG A 27 -13.83 11.61 5.47
N GLY A 28 -13.21 12.61 6.07
CA GLY A 28 -12.41 12.47 7.27
C GLY A 28 -13.23 12.67 8.54
N PRO A 29 -12.60 12.54 9.72
CA PRO A 29 -13.25 12.84 11.00
C PRO A 29 -13.65 14.31 11.10
N GLU A 30 -14.63 14.61 11.98
CA GLU A 30 -15.09 15.97 12.29
C GLU A 30 -15.58 16.77 11.06
N GLY A 31 -16.03 16.08 10.00
CA GLY A 31 -16.53 16.72 8.78
C GLY A 31 -15.45 17.27 7.85
N VAL A 32 -14.18 16.96 8.10
CA VAL A 32 -13.09 17.32 7.18
C VAL A 32 -13.21 16.50 5.90
N THR A 33 -13.06 17.14 4.75
CA THR A 33 -12.89 16.46 3.46
C THR A 33 -11.41 16.33 3.15
N LEU A 34 -10.95 15.12 2.89
CA LEU A 34 -9.60 14.78 2.45
C LEU A 34 -9.62 14.51 0.95
N ARG A 35 -8.65 15.04 0.23
CA ARG A 35 -8.43 14.75 -1.18
C ARG A 35 -7.52 13.51 -1.31
N LEU A 36 -8.06 12.43 -1.87
CA LEU A 36 -7.28 11.23 -2.23
C LEU A 36 -6.92 11.31 -3.72
N ALA A 37 -5.63 11.25 -4.01
CA ALA A 37 -5.13 11.19 -5.37
C ALA A 37 -5.00 9.74 -5.85
N TYR A 38 -5.18 9.50 -7.14
CA TYR A 38 -4.98 8.19 -7.75
C TYR A 38 -4.66 8.30 -9.24
N VAL A 39 -3.95 7.32 -9.77
CA VAL A 39 -3.81 7.08 -11.20
C VAL A 39 -5.00 6.26 -11.68
N ASP A 40 -5.51 6.55 -12.89
CA ASP A 40 -6.59 5.80 -13.56
C ASP A 40 -6.31 5.78 -15.06
N GLU A 41 -5.59 4.76 -15.49
CA GLU A 41 -5.06 4.61 -16.85
C GLU A 41 -5.67 3.41 -17.56
N GLY A 42 -5.68 3.47 -18.90
CA GLY A 42 -6.19 2.42 -19.76
C GLY A 42 -7.69 2.57 -20.11
N PRO A 43 -8.26 1.57 -20.83
CA PRO A 43 -9.64 1.62 -21.30
C PRO A 43 -10.61 1.54 -20.11
N ARG A 44 -11.65 2.39 -20.13
CA ARG A 44 -12.64 2.49 -19.05
C ARG A 44 -13.46 1.21 -18.85
N ASP A 45 -13.62 0.42 -19.89
CA ASP A 45 -14.27 -0.89 -19.93
C ASP A 45 -13.30 -2.07 -19.76
N GLY A 46 -12.01 -1.80 -19.62
CA GLY A 46 -11.00 -2.82 -19.33
C GLY A 46 -11.17 -3.43 -17.93
N ALA A 47 -10.78 -4.70 -17.79
CA ALA A 47 -10.80 -5.38 -16.48
C ALA A 47 -9.95 -4.59 -15.47
N PRO A 48 -10.51 -4.18 -14.32
CA PRO A 48 -9.82 -3.28 -13.40
C PRO A 48 -8.72 -4.01 -12.61
N VAL A 49 -7.53 -3.43 -12.61
CA VAL A 49 -6.40 -3.84 -11.78
C VAL A 49 -6.12 -2.72 -10.78
N LEU A 50 -6.14 -3.07 -9.51
CA LEU A 50 -5.85 -2.18 -8.39
C LEU A 50 -4.43 -2.44 -7.88
N LEU A 51 -3.60 -1.41 -7.81
CA LEU A 51 -2.23 -1.46 -7.33
C LEU A 51 -2.12 -0.68 -6.02
N MET A 52 -2.00 -1.41 -4.89
CA MET A 52 -1.98 -0.83 -3.54
C MET A 52 -0.54 -0.76 -3.02
N HIS A 53 0.00 0.46 -2.95
CA HIS A 53 1.33 0.71 -2.38
C HIS A 53 1.33 0.63 -0.86
N GLY A 54 2.53 0.49 -0.29
CA GLY A 54 2.76 0.54 1.14
C GLY A 54 3.57 1.75 1.61
N GLU A 55 4.07 1.67 2.82
CA GLU A 55 4.83 2.70 3.51
C GLU A 55 6.35 2.52 3.26
N PRO A 56 7.13 3.58 3.01
CA PRO A 56 6.73 4.98 2.85
C PRO A 56 6.60 5.41 1.39
N SER A 57 6.23 4.48 0.49
CA SER A 57 6.12 4.71 -0.95
C SER A 57 4.83 5.47 -1.34
N TRP A 58 4.57 5.57 -2.63
CA TRP A 58 3.35 6.08 -3.22
C TRP A 58 3.15 5.44 -4.60
N SER A 59 2.13 5.78 -5.35
CA SER A 59 1.81 5.16 -6.65
C SER A 59 2.97 5.17 -7.67
N TYR A 60 3.98 6.00 -7.49
CA TYR A 60 5.24 6.00 -8.27
C TYR A 60 5.94 4.63 -8.28
N LEU A 61 5.77 3.84 -7.23
CA LEU A 61 6.27 2.46 -7.14
C LEU A 61 5.81 1.58 -8.31
N TYR A 62 4.67 1.94 -8.91
CA TYR A 62 4.06 1.17 -10.00
C TYR A 62 4.32 1.74 -11.41
N ARG A 63 5.20 2.76 -11.55
CA ARG A 63 5.44 3.46 -12.81
C ARG A 63 5.80 2.55 -13.99
N HIS A 64 6.49 1.43 -13.73
CA HIS A 64 6.87 0.46 -14.75
C HIS A 64 5.82 -0.64 -14.96
N ILE A 65 4.92 -0.85 -14.01
CA ILE A 65 3.85 -1.86 -14.07
C ILE A 65 2.62 -1.32 -14.80
N ILE A 66 2.23 -0.07 -14.50
CA ILE A 66 1.06 0.58 -15.09
C ILE A 66 1.04 0.48 -16.61
N PRO A 67 2.06 0.92 -17.37
CA PRO A 67 2.00 0.89 -18.83
C PRO A 67 1.90 -0.54 -19.38
N ARG A 68 2.56 -1.51 -18.75
CA ARG A 68 2.53 -2.92 -19.17
C ARG A 68 1.14 -3.54 -19.04
N LEU A 69 0.38 -3.15 -18.02
CA LEU A 69 -0.99 -3.61 -17.81
C LEU A 69 -1.96 -2.89 -18.78
N VAL A 70 -1.77 -1.61 -18.98
CA VAL A 70 -2.55 -0.81 -19.95
C VAL A 70 -2.37 -1.34 -21.38
N GLU A 71 -1.16 -1.66 -21.79
CA GLU A 71 -0.85 -2.29 -23.09
C GLU A 71 -1.57 -3.64 -23.29
N ARG A 72 -1.91 -4.34 -22.20
CA ARG A 72 -2.70 -5.57 -22.22
C ARG A 72 -4.21 -5.35 -22.14
N GLY A 73 -4.67 -4.10 -22.19
CA GLY A 73 -6.08 -3.73 -22.20
C GLY A 73 -6.73 -3.66 -20.83
N HIS A 74 -5.95 -3.62 -19.74
CA HIS A 74 -6.49 -3.44 -18.40
C HIS A 74 -6.73 -1.96 -18.08
N ARG A 75 -7.76 -1.69 -17.28
CA ARG A 75 -7.88 -0.42 -16.57
C ARG A 75 -7.10 -0.51 -15.26
N VAL A 76 -6.12 0.37 -15.07
CA VAL A 76 -5.19 0.32 -13.93
C VAL A 76 -5.46 1.49 -12.99
N LEU A 77 -5.70 1.16 -11.74
CA LEU A 77 -5.91 2.14 -10.67
C LEU A 77 -4.81 2.00 -9.62
N ALA A 78 -4.16 3.11 -9.28
CA ALA A 78 -3.14 3.16 -8.25
C ALA A 78 -3.39 4.37 -7.34
N PRO A 79 -4.08 4.19 -6.19
CA PRO A 79 -4.28 5.28 -5.25
C PRO A 79 -3.00 5.62 -4.50
N ASP A 80 -2.84 6.89 -4.16
CA ASP A 80 -1.95 7.33 -3.10
C ASP A 80 -2.73 7.28 -1.78
N LEU A 81 -2.28 6.50 -0.83
CA LEU A 81 -2.90 6.45 0.49
C LEU A 81 -2.88 7.83 1.15
N ILE A 82 -3.90 8.18 1.94
CA ILE A 82 -3.90 9.43 2.72
C ILE A 82 -2.62 9.48 3.56
N GLY A 83 -1.88 10.60 3.47
CA GLY A 83 -0.56 10.74 4.07
C GLY A 83 0.60 10.57 3.08
N PHE A 84 0.35 10.09 1.87
CA PHE A 84 1.38 9.75 0.88
C PHE A 84 1.09 10.38 -0.50
N GLY A 85 2.09 10.33 -1.37
CA GLY A 85 1.97 10.80 -2.74
C GLY A 85 1.35 12.18 -2.86
N ARG A 86 0.40 12.33 -3.79
CA ARG A 86 -0.37 13.56 -4.01
C ARG A 86 -1.59 13.71 -3.10
N SER A 87 -1.91 12.67 -2.30
CA SER A 87 -3.02 12.71 -1.34
C SER A 87 -2.76 13.68 -0.20
N ASP A 88 -3.83 14.18 0.39
CA ASP A 88 -3.77 15.04 1.56
C ASP A 88 -3.09 14.34 2.74
N LYS A 89 -2.41 15.13 3.57
CA LYS A 89 -1.61 14.64 4.70
C LYS A 89 -2.09 15.28 6.01
N PRO A 90 -2.84 14.54 6.85
CA PRO A 90 -3.08 14.96 8.22
C PRO A 90 -1.76 15.33 8.93
N ALA A 91 -1.74 16.48 9.62
CA ALA A 91 -0.53 17.03 10.18
C ALA A 91 -0.16 16.46 11.57
N SER A 92 -0.93 15.51 12.08
CA SER A 92 -0.70 14.88 13.38
C SER A 92 -0.71 13.37 13.25
N ARG A 93 0.23 12.67 13.89
CA ARG A 93 0.25 11.20 13.97
C ARG A 93 -1.05 10.62 14.53
N ALA A 94 -1.68 11.28 15.50
CA ALA A 94 -2.93 10.85 16.10
C ALA A 94 -4.12 10.83 15.10
N ASP A 95 -3.96 11.48 13.96
CA ASP A 95 -4.97 11.47 12.90
C ASP A 95 -4.90 10.20 12.03
N TYR A 96 -3.82 9.43 12.12
CA TYR A 96 -3.62 8.19 11.39
C TYR A 96 -3.92 7.00 12.28
N THR A 97 -4.93 6.21 11.93
CA THR A 97 -5.20 4.90 12.53
C THR A 97 -5.42 3.87 11.44
N TYR A 98 -5.23 2.60 11.73
CA TYR A 98 -5.44 1.54 10.76
C TYR A 98 -6.90 1.56 10.24
N GLU A 99 -7.86 1.71 11.15
CA GLU A 99 -9.29 1.74 10.83
C GLU A 99 -9.64 2.92 9.91
N ARG A 100 -9.06 4.10 10.14
CA ARG A 100 -9.26 5.26 9.25
C ARG A 100 -8.73 4.99 7.86
N HIS A 101 -7.56 4.37 7.73
CA HIS A 101 -7.01 4.02 6.41
C HIS A 101 -7.89 3.02 5.66
N VAL A 102 -8.43 2.02 6.36
CA VAL A 102 -9.39 1.07 5.78
C VAL A 102 -10.68 1.80 5.38
N ASP A 103 -11.21 2.68 6.22
CA ASP A 103 -12.40 3.48 5.90
C ASP A 103 -12.17 4.40 4.69
N TRP A 104 -11.09 5.15 4.66
CA TRP A 104 -10.76 6.04 3.55
C TRP A 104 -10.60 5.28 2.22
N ALA A 105 -9.89 4.17 2.23
CA ALA A 105 -9.73 3.31 1.06
C ALA A 105 -11.06 2.66 0.64
N SER A 106 -11.93 2.30 1.61
CA SER A 106 -13.28 1.76 1.35
C SER A 106 -14.17 2.79 0.67
N GLN A 107 -14.16 4.04 1.14
CA GLN A 107 -14.91 5.13 0.52
C GLN A 107 -14.47 5.35 -0.93
N TRP A 108 -13.16 5.37 -1.19
CA TRP A 108 -12.61 5.52 -2.53
C TRP A 108 -13.02 4.36 -3.45
N LEU A 109 -12.78 3.11 -3.01
CA LEU A 109 -13.10 1.91 -3.79
C LEU A 109 -14.59 1.83 -4.15
N THR A 110 -15.46 2.10 -3.17
CA THR A 110 -16.93 2.04 -3.38
C THR A 110 -17.43 3.21 -4.21
N GLY A 111 -16.85 4.39 -4.05
CA GLY A 111 -17.17 5.60 -4.83
C GLY A 111 -16.90 5.44 -6.32
N LEU A 112 -15.88 4.65 -6.70
CA LEU A 112 -15.59 4.33 -8.09
C LEU A 112 -16.51 3.24 -8.69
N GLY A 113 -17.31 2.55 -7.88
CA GLY A 113 -18.23 1.51 -8.34
C GLY A 113 -17.57 0.28 -8.97
N LEU A 114 -16.27 0.05 -8.71
CA LEU A 114 -15.50 -1.02 -9.33
C LEU A 114 -16.04 -2.41 -8.97
N GLN A 115 -16.01 -3.31 -9.95
CA GLN A 115 -16.37 -4.72 -9.84
C GLN A 115 -15.35 -5.59 -10.61
N GLY A 116 -15.17 -6.82 -10.20
CA GLY A 116 -14.24 -7.74 -10.87
C GLY A 116 -12.78 -7.34 -10.75
N VAL A 117 -12.42 -6.66 -9.65
CA VAL A 117 -11.09 -6.11 -9.41
C VAL A 117 -10.07 -7.23 -9.16
N VAL A 118 -8.97 -7.22 -9.91
CA VAL A 118 -7.75 -7.96 -9.53
C VAL A 118 -6.85 -6.99 -8.77
N MET A 119 -6.51 -7.31 -7.53
CA MET A 119 -5.67 -6.46 -6.69
C MET A 119 -4.26 -7.03 -6.58
N PHE A 120 -3.25 -6.19 -6.85
CA PHE A 120 -1.90 -6.37 -6.35
C PHE A 120 -1.70 -5.47 -5.14
N CYS A 121 -1.17 -6.01 -4.05
CA CYS A 121 -0.93 -5.27 -2.83
C CYS A 121 0.41 -5.65 -2.20
N GLN A 122 1.13 -4.65 -1.70
CA GLN A 122 2.44 -4.81 -1.06
C GLN A 122 2.47 -4.00 0.23
N ASP A 123 3.16 -4.52 1.26
CA ASP A 123 3.36 -3.85 2.56
C ASP A 123 2.02 -3.38 3.16
N TRP A 124 1.88 -2.12 3.57
CA TRP A 124 0.62 -1.54 4.07
C TRP A 124 -0.52 -1.56 3.04
N GLY A 125 -0.19 -1.55 1.74
CA GLY A 125 -1.19 -1.80 0.71
C GLY A 125 -1.85 -3.17 0.86
N GLY A 126 -1.13 -4.16 1.40
CA GLY A 126 -1.70 -5.45 1.76
C GLY A 126 -2.50 -5.42 3.05
N LEU A 127 -2.00 -4.79 4.12
CA LEU A 127 -2.74 -4.67 5.37
C LEU A 127 -4.10 -4.01 5.14
N ILE A 128 -4.14 -2.90 4.39
CA ILE A 128 -5.38 -2.20 4.05
C ILE A 128 -6.17 -2.99 3.00
N GLY A 129 -5.53 -3.41 1.91
CA GLY A 129 -6.18 -4.07 0.78
C GLY A 129 -6.86 -5.39 1.15
N LEU A 130 -6.25 -6.22 1.99
CA LEU A 130 -6.86 -7.46 2.46
C LEU A 130 -8.09 -7.21 3.37
N ARG A 131 -8.11 -6.09 4.09
CA ARG A 131 -9.31 -5.63 4.81
C ARG A 131 -10.41 -5.19 3.84
N LEU A 132 -10.05 -4.55 2.70
CA LEU A 132 -11.01 -4.24 1.63
C LEU A 132 -11.57 -5.52 0.99
N VAL A 133 -10.72 -6.51 0.71
CA VAL A 133 -11.17 -7.82 0.18
C VAL A 133 -12.14 -8.48 1.17
N ALA A 134 -11.84 -8.43 2.46
CA ALA A 134 -12.72 -8.99 3.48
C ALA A 134 -14.05 -8.25 3.63
N ALA A 135 -14.04 -6.92 3.45
CA ALA A 135 -15.25 -6.09 3.55
C ALA A 135 -16.15 -6.20 2.30
N PHE A 136 -15.57 -6.43 1.11
CA PHE A 136 -16.26 -6.41 -0.17
C PHE A 136 -15.81 -7.59 -1.08
N PRO A 137 -15.86 -8.84 -0.60
CA PRO A 137 -15.28 -9.98 -1.32
C PRO A 137 -15.90 -10.20 -2.71
N GLU A 138 -17.13 -9.78 -2.92
CA GLU A 138 -17.85 -9.86 -4.21
C GLU A 138 -17.21 -8.97 -5.28
N ARG A 139 -16.60 -7.84 -4.90
CA ARG A 139 -15.99 -6.88 -5.83
C ARG A 139 -14.68 -7.36 -6.44
N PHE A 140 -13.99 -8.29 -5.78
CA PHE A 140 -12.69 -8.77 -6.23
C PHE A 140 -12.81 -10.03 -7.08
N ALA A 141 -12.07 -10.09 -8.18
CA ALA A 141 -11.91 -11.27 -9.02
C ALA A 141 -10.68 -12.11 -8.60
N GLY A 142 -9.69 -11.50 -7.96
CA GLY A 142 -8.50 -12.17 -7.47
C GLY A 142 -7.57 -11.22 -6.71
N VAL A 143 -6.58 -11.79 -6.05
CA VAL A 143 -5.58 -11.06 -5.26
C VAL A 143 -4.19 -11.57 -5.60
N ILE A 144 -3.23 -10.65 -5.70
CA ILE A 144 -1.81 -10.94 -5.73
C ILE A 144 -1.19 -10.23 -4.53
N ALA A 145 -0.76 -10.98 -3.54
CA ALA A 145 -0.09 -10.46 -2.34
C ALA A 145 1.42 -10.56 -2.50
N GLY A 146 2.11 -9.44 -2.43
CA GLY A 146 3.59 -9.35 -2.49
C GLY A 146 4.13 -8.68 -1.23
N ASN A 147 5.16 -9.24 -0.60
CA ASN A 147 5.85 -8.67 0.56
C ASN A 147 4.92 -7.95 1.55
N THR A 148 3.95 -8.68 2.07
CA THR A 148 2.92 -8.17 2.99
C THR A 148 2.49 -9.21 4.00
N SER A 149 1.63 -8.81 4.93
CA SER A 149 1.03 -9.68 5.94
C SER A 149 -0.34 -9.16 6.37
N LEU A 150 -1.05 -9.96 7.17
CA LEU A 150 -2.25 -9.51 7.90
C LEU A 150 -2.09 -9.93 9.37
N PRO A 151 -1.34 -9.15 10.18
CA PRO A 151 -0.96 -9.52 11.53
C PRO A 151 -2.16 -9.57 12.49
N VAL A 152 -2.11 -10.49 13.45
CA VAL A 152 -3.16 -10.72 14.45
C VAL A 152 -2.61 -10.77 15.89
N GLY A 153 -1.56 -10.01 16.16
CA GLY A 153 -0.97 -9.92 17.50
C GLY A 153 -0.03 -11.08 17.85
N ALA A 154 0.53 -11.77 16.85
CA ALA A 154 1.39 -12.95 17.08
C ALA A 154 2.89 -12.61 17.22
N GLY A 155 3.24 -11.35 17.41
CA GLY A 155 4.62 -10.87 17.49
C GLY A 155 5.10 -10.21 16.19
N SER A 156 6.40 -9.95 16.15
CA SER A 156 7.12 -9.35 15.04
C SER A 156 8.40 -10.14 14.73
N ASN A 157 9.22 -9.63 13.85
CA ASN A 157 10.55 -10.17 13.56
C ASN A 157 11.61 -9.08 13.67
N PRO A 158 12.91 -9.43 13.78
CA PRO A 158 13.99 -8.44 13.97
C PRO A 158 14.07 -7.37 12.89
N GLY A 159 13.72 -7.69 11.63
CA GLY A 159 13.71 -6.72 10.52
C GLY A 159 12.65 -5.66 10.74
N PHE A 160 11.43 -6.08 11.07
CA PHE A 160 10.35 -5.16 11.41
C PHE A 160 10.65 -4.35 12.68
N ASP A 161 11.20 -4.97 13.73
CA ASP A 161 11.54 -4.27 14.98
C ASP A 161 12.57 -3.16 14.75
N ALA A 162 13.59 -3.44 13.93
CA ALA A 162 14.59 -2.45 13.53
C ALA A 162 13.94 -1.29 12.75
N TRP A 163 13.04 -1.59 11.81
CA TRP A 163 12.28 -0.60 11.07
C TRP A 163 11.38 0.24 11.98
N LEU A 164 10.59 -0.39 12.83
CA LEU A 164 9.74 0.32 13.81
C LEU A 164 10.58 1.26 14.67
N HIS A 165 11.69 0.77 15.24
CA HIS A 165 12.57 1.60 16.05
C HIS A 165 13.11 2.80 15.25
N MET A 166 13.65 2.57 14.05
CA MET A 166 14.21 3.61 13.20
C MET A 166 13.15 4.66 12.85
N SER A 167 11.96 4.27 12.43
CA SER A 167 10.87 5.16 12.04
C SER A 167 10.43 6.10 13.16
N GLN A 168 10.55 5.65 14.43
CA GLN A 168 10.16 6.44 15.60
C GLN A 168 11.27 7.34 16.14
N THR A 169 12.54 7.05 15.87
CA THR A 169 13.68 7.71 16.52
C THR A 169 14.50 8.60 15.60
N ILE A 170 14.52 8.34 14.29
CA ILE A 170 15.31 9.13 13.34
C ILE A 170 14.78 10.57 13.25
N PRO A 171 15.62 11.61 13.44
CA PRO A 171 15.15 12.98 13.43
C PRO A 171 14.73 13.46 12.03
N VAL A 172 15.43 13.03 10.99
CA VAL A 172 15.11 13.30 9.58
C VAL A 172 14.87 11.98 8.89
N MET A 173 13.68 11.79 8.33
CA MET A 173 13.28 10.55 7.65
C MET A 173 13.55 10.67 6.14
N PRO A 174 14.62 10.06 5.60
CA PRO A 174 14.97 10.17 4.18
C PRO A 174 14.14 9.16 3.38
N ILE A 175 12.96 9.54 2.93
CA ILE A 175 12.00 8.62 2.28
C ILE A 175 12.63 7.89 1.10
N GLY A 176 13.19 8.62 0.13
CA GLY A 176 13.86 8.00 -1.02
C GLY A 176 15.06 7.13 -0.63
N GLY A 177 15.79 7.51 0.44
CA GLY A 177 16.87 6.71 1.01
C GLY A 177 16.38 5.40 1.63
N ILE A 178 15.20 5.41 2.27
CA ILE A 178 14.57 4.20 2.83
C ILE A 178 14.15 3.26 1.70
N LEU A 179 13.54 3.78 0.63
CA LEU A 179 13.21 2.98 -0.55
C LEU A 179 14.49 2.33 -1.13
N ASN A 180 15.56 3.11 -1.29
CA ASN A 180 16.85 2.59 -1.79
C ASN A 180 17.46 1.50 -0.88
N MET A 181 17.31 1.60 0.43
CA MET A 181 17.77 0.54 1.35
C MET A 181 16.91 -0.72 1.28
N GLY A 182 15.65 -0.59 0.88
CA GLY A 182 14.70 -1.71 0.76
C GLY A 182 14.70 -2.40 -0.60
N THR A 183 15.59 -2.02 -1.52
CA THR A 183 15.78 -2.63 -2.85
C THR A 183 17.12 -3.37 -2.90
N THR A 184 17.28 -4.30 -3.83
CA THR A 184 18.57 -4.98 -4.10
C THR A 184 19.39 -4.23 -5.14
N ARG A 185 18.75 -3.47 -6.03
CA ARG A 185 19.43 -2.52 -6.92
C ARG A 185 19.63 -1.16 -6.25
N GLU A 186 20.57 -0.39 -6.73
CA GLU A 186 20.72 1.01 -6.35
C GLU A 186 19.76 1.89 -7.15
N LEU A 187 18.94 2.68 -6.46
CA LEU A 187 18.06 3.67 -7.09
C LEU A 187 18.89 4.84 -7.59
N THR A 188 18.54 5.36 -8.75
CA THR A 188 19.15 6.59 -9.28
C THR A 188 18.78 7.79 -8.41
N PRO A 189 19.60 8.87 -8.42
CA PRO A 189 19.23 10.11 -7.73
C PRO A 189 17.88 10.69 -8.14
N ALA A 190 17.45 10.49 -9.40
CA ALA A 190 16.16 10.94 -9.88
C ALA A 190 15.00 10.13 -9.29
N GLU A 191 15.16 8.82 -9.13
CA GLU A 191 14.17 7.96 -8.48
C GLU A 191 14.07 8.27 -6.98
N ILE A 192 15.20 8.44 -6.30
CA ILE A 192 15.24 8.86 -4.89
C ILE A 192 14.50 10.20 -4.71
N ALA A 193 14.78 11.18 -5.57
CA ALA A 193 14.10 12.48 -5.54
C ALA A 193 12.59 12.37 -5.81
N ALA A 194 12.17 11.43 -6.67
CA ALA A 194 10.75 11.19 -6.93
C ALA A 194 10.02 10.59 -5.71
N TYR A 195 10.67 9.74 -4.93
CA TYR A 195 10.11 9.26 -3.66
C TYR A 195 10.08 10.34 -2.57
N ASP A 196 11.02 11.29 -2.58
CA ASP A 196 11.03 12.44 -1.65
C ASP A 196 10.05 13.56 -2.08
N ALA A 197 9.60 13.57 -3.32
CA ALA A 197 8.76 14.63 -3.86
C ALA A 197 7.49 14.93 -3.03
N PRO A 198 6.74 13.91 -2.51
CA PRO A 198 5.55 14.15 -1.69
C PRO A 198 5.80 14.87 -0.36
N PHE A 199 7.05 14.96 0.09
CA PHE A 199 7.41 15.34 1.46
C PHE A 199 8.34 16.55 1.49
N PRO A 200 7.82 17.79 1.36
CA PRO A 200 8.63 19.02 1.36
C PRO A 200 9.53 19.19 2.61
N ASP A 201 9.01 18.76 3.75
CA ASP A 201 9.71 18.79 5.06
C ASP A 201 9.15 17.70 6.00
N GLU A 202 9.68 17.64 7.24
CA GLU A 202 9.29 16.59 8.19
C GLU A 202 7.81 16.65 8.62
N SER A 203 7.16 17.82 8.57
CA SER A 203 5.74 17.93 8.94
C SER A 203 4.80 17.17 8.00
N PHE A 204 5.25 16.86 6.79
CA PHE A 204 4.52 16.06 5.81
C PHE A 204 4.70 14.54 5.99
N LYS A 205 5.59 14.09 6.90
CA LYS A 205 5.98 12.68 7.10
C LYS A 205 5.30 12.03 8.31
N GLU A 206 4.32 12.69 8.92
CA GLU A 206 3.65 12.15 10.12
C GLU A 206 2.93 10.82 9.85
N GLY A 207 2.37 10.63 8.65
CA GLY A 207 1.81 9.35 8.21
C GLY A 207 2.87 8.26 8.09
N ALA A 208 3.98 8.54 7.42
CA ALA A 208 5.09 7.60 7.26
C ALA A 208 5.66 7.16 8.62
N ARG A 209 5.79 8.10 9.56
CA ARG A 209 6.24 7.78 10.93
C ARG A 209 5.22 6.97 11.73
N GLN A 210 3.93 7.17 11.48
CA GLN A 210 2.87 6.51 12.24
C GLN A 210 2.61 5.07 11.78
N PHE A 211 2.70 4.79 10.49
CA PHE A 211 2.33 3.48 9.93
C PHE A 211 3.01 2.28 10.61
N PRO A 212 4.34 2.27 10.83
CA PRO A 212 4.98 1.15 11.53
C PRO A 212 4.41 0.89 12.92
N ALA A 213 4.03 1.95 13.65
CA ALA A 213 3.44 1.85 14.99
C ALA A 213 1.97 1.36 14.99
N LEU A 214 1.30 1.36 13.83
CA LEU A 214 -0.08 0.86 13.69
C LEU A 214 -0.15 -0.63 13.33
N VAL A 215 0.98 -1.30 13.11
CA VAL A 215 0.99 -2.74 12.81
C VAL A 215 0.62 -3.52 14.08
N PRO A 216 -0.43 -4.36 14.06
CA PRO A 216 -0.91 -5.07 15.24
C PRO A 216 -0.03 -6.29 15.58
N ILE A 217 1.14 -6.03 16.16
CA ILE A 217 2.13 -7.05 16.54
C ILE A 217 1.89 -7.64 17.93
N THR A 218 1.07 -6.99 18.78
CA THR A 218 0.73 -7.50 20.11
C THR A 218 -0.75 -7.87 20.21
N PRO A 219 -1.13 -8.85 21.05
CA PRO A 219 -2.53 -9.28 21.17
C PRO A 219 -3.49 -8.18 21.63
N GLU A 220 -2.98 -7.19 22.36
CA GLU A 220 -3.77 -6.08 22.92
C GLU A 220 -3.98 -4.94 21.91
N HIS A 221 -3.36 -4.99 20.72
CA HIS A 221 -3.52 -3.94 19.72
C HIS A 221 -4.98 -3.88 19.22
N GLY A 222 -5.54 -2.66 19.18
CA GLY A 222 -6.96 -2.44 18.89
C GLY A 222 -7.46 -3.04 17.57
N SER A 223 -6.59 -3.17 16.55
CA SER A 223 -6.96 -3.69 15.22
C SER A 223 -6.84 -5.23 15.10
N VAL A 224 -6.49 -5.95 16.16
CA VAL A 224 -6.35 -7.42 16.13
C VAL A 224 -7.68 -8.10 15.84
N ALA A 225 -8.74 -7.66 16.50
CA ALA A 225 -10.07 -8.26 16.35
C ALA A 225 -10.58 -8.14 14.90
N GLU A 226 -10.39 -6.99 14.28
CA GLU A 226 -10.79 -6.72 12.90
C GLU A 226 -9.94 -7.53 11.91
N ASN A 227 -8.63 -7.67 12.15
CA ASN A 227 -7.79 -8.51 11.31
C ASN A 227 -8.15 -10.00 11.45
N GLN A 228 -8.50 -10.46 12.66
CA GLN A 228 -9.02 -11.81 12.86
C GLN A 228 -10.36 -12.01 12.12
N ALA A 229 -11.25 -11.01 12.13
CA ALA A 229 -12.50 -11.06 11.38
C ALA A 229 -12.23 -11.10 9.86
N ALA A 230 -11.26 -10.30 9.37
CA ALA A 230 -10.86 -10.33 7.98
C ALA A 230 -10.28 -11.70 7.57
N TRP A 231 -9.47 -12.32 8.41
CA TRP A 231 -8.98 -13.68 8.16
C TRP A 231 -10.09 -14.71 7.99
N LYS A 232 -11.18 -14.63 8.79
CA LYS A 232 -12.33 -15.54 8.61
C LYS A 232 -12.97 -15.45 7.23
N VAL A 233 -13.00 -14.26 6.64
CA VAL A 233 -13.49 -14.08 5.27
C VAL A 233 -12.47 -14.59 4.26
N LEU A 234 -11.18 -14.30 4.44
CA LEU A 234 -10.12 -14.80 3.56
C LEU A 234 -10.01 -16.33 3.58
N GLU A 235 -10.28 -16.97 4.71
CA GLU A 235 -10.37 -18.45 4.86
C GLU A 235 -11.54 -19.07 4.10
N ALA A 236 -12.48 -18.25 3.63
CA ALA A 236 -13.56 -18.66 2.74
C ALA A 236 -13.42 -18.10 1.31
N PHE A 237 -12.31 -17.38 1.01
CA PHE A 237 -12.09 -16.75 -0.29
C PHE A 237 -11.56 -17.79 -1.29
N GLU A 238 -12.40 -18.22 -2.22
CA GLU A 238 -12.10 -19.27 -3.22
C GLU A 238 -11.56 -18.72 -4.55
N LYS A 239 -11.66 -17.39 -4.77
CA LYS A 239 -11.16 -16.76 -6.00
C LYS A 239 -9.62 -16.77 -6.00
N PRO A 240 -8.97 -16.71 -7.20
CA PRO A 240 -7.51 -16.77 -7.30
C PRO A 240 -6.79 -15.87 -6.31
N PHE A 241 -5.86 -16.45 -5.55
CA PHE A 241 -5.03 -15.74 -4.58
C PHE A 241 -3.56 -16.15 -4.75
N LEU A 242 -2.83 -15.34 -5.49
CA LEU A 242 -1.40 -15.56 -5.75
C LEU A 242 -0.55 -14.88 -4.68
N THR A 243 0.58 -15.48 -4.31
CA THR A 243 1.65 -14.80 -3.56
C THR A 243 2.88 -14.62 -4.45
N ALA A 244 3.42 -13.39 -4.45
CA ALA A 244 4.63 -13.00 -5.17
C ALA A 244 5.55 -12.27 -4.19
N PHE A 245 6.36 -13.02 -3.46
CA PHE A 245 7.26 -12.50 -2.42
C PHE A 245 8.70 -12.46 -2.93
N SER A 246 9.54 -11.65 -2.29
CA SER A 246 10.98 -11.62 -2.59
C SER A 246 11.79 -12.46 -1.61
N ASP A 247 12.99 -12.88 -2.04
CA ASP A 247 13.87 -13.73 -1.25
C ASP A 247 14.76 -12.95 -0.25
N ASN A 248 14.84 -11.62 -0.41
CA ASN A 248 15.74 -10.78 0.39
C ASN A 248 15.00 -9.63 1.12
N ASP A 249 13.74 -9.86 1.48
CA ASP A 249 12.97 -8.92 2.33
C ASP A 249 13.11 -9.27 3.81
N PRO A 250 13.77 -8.44 4.64
CA PRO A 250 13.94 -8.73 6.06
C PRO A 250 12.65 -8.53 6.88
N VAL A 251 11.64 -7.85 6.30
CA VAL A 251 10.42 -7.43 7.02
C VAL A 251 9.31 -8.47 6.88
N THR A 252 9.06 -8.97 5.66
CA THR A 252 7.89 -9.82 5.38
C THR A 252 8.23 -11.22 4.87
N LYS A 253 9.51 -11.55 4.72
CA LYS A 253 9.98 -12.86 4.27
C LYS A 253 9.31 -14.00 5.05
N GLY A 254 8.74 -14.97 4.32
CA GLY A 254 8.02 -16.11 4.90
C GLY A 254 6.54 -15.84 5.18
N GLY A 255 6.08 -14.58 5.04
CA GLY A 255 4.68 -14.22 5.24
C GLY A 255 3.71 -14.89 4.27
N GLU A 256 4.18 -15.28 3.07
CA GLU A 256 3.40 -16.00 2.07
C GLU A 256 2.85 -17.34 2.57
N ALA A 257 3.55 -17.96 3.54
CA ALA A 257 3.16 -19.27 4.07
C ALA A 257 1.76 -19.22 4.72
N ALA A 258 1.43 -18.15 5.43
CA ALA A 258 0.13 -17.99 6.05
C ALA A 258 -1.00 -17.93 5.02
N PHE A 259 -0.81 -17.18 3.93
CA PHE A 259 -1.79 -17.07 2.85
C PHE A 259 -1.98 -18.41 2.12
N LYS A 260 -0.89 -19.07 1.75
CA LYS A 260 -0.91 -20.39 1.08
C LYS A 260 -1.61 -21.47 1.92
N ALA A 261 -1.43 -21.42 3.24
CA ALA A 261 -2.02 -22.40 4.14
C ALA A 261 -3.51 -22.16 4.43
N ARG A 262 -3.93 -20.89 4.48
CA ARG A 262 -5.24 -20.52 5.03
C ARG A 262 -6.27 -20.10 3.96
N VAL A 263 -5.83 -19.55 2.81
CA VAL A 263 -6.74 -19.03 1.77
C VAL A 263 -7.03 -20.12 0.75
N PRO A 264 -8.27 -20.60 0.60
CA PRO A 264 -8.61 -21.66 -0.37
C PRO A 264 -8.24 -21.33 -1.81
N GLY A 265 -8.43 -20.07 -2.23
CA GLY A 265 -8.07 -19.60 -3.57
C GLY A 265 -6.57 -19.63 -3.88
N ALA A 266 -5.72 -19.87 -2.88
CA ALA A 266 -4.27 -19.98 -3.08
C ALA A 266 -3.81 -21.40 -3.50
N ARG A 267 -4.63 -22.44 -3.31
CA ARG A 267 -4.19 -23.85 -3.37
C ARG A 267 -3.61 -24.29 -4.71
N ASN A 268 -4.05 -23.71 -5.82
CA ASN A 268 -3.67 -24.14 -7.17
C ASN A 268 -2.92 -23.03 -7.93
N GLU A 269 -2.51 -21.98 -7.23
CA GLU A 269 -1.82 -20.85 -7.86
C GLU A 269 -0.33 -21.11 -7.99
N ALA A 270 0.27 -20.56 -9.04
CA ALA A 270 1.72 -20.61 -9.28
C ALA A 270 2.43 -19.53 -8.45
N HIS A 271 2.46 -19.72 -7.14
CA HIS A 271 3.17 -18.83 -6.22
C HIS A 271 4.65 -18.68 -6.60
N VAL A 272 5.18 -17.46 -6.46
CA VAL A 272 6.56 -17.18 -6.83
C VAL A 272 7.33 -16.55 -5.66
N ILE A 273 8.62 -16.88 -5.59
CA ILE A 273 9.60 -16.12 -4.83
C ILE A 273 10.52 -15.49 -5.87
N LEU A 274 10.61 -14.17 -5.85
CA LEU A 274 11.38 -13.38 -6.81
C LEU A 274 12.69 -12.92 -6.18
N PRO A 275 13.78 -12.81 -6.95
CA PRO A 275 14.96 -12.10 -6.47
C PRO A 275 14.58 -10.64 -6.21
N GLY A 276 14.86 -10.11 -5.02
CA GLY A 276 14.54 -8.72 -4.72
C GLY A 276 14.47 -8.43 -3.24
N GLY A 277 14.40 -7.15 -2.91
CA GLY A 277 14.23 -6.61 -1.56
C GLY A 277 12.76 -6.43 -1.17
N HIS A 278 12.51 -5.55 -0.21
CA HIS A 278 11.17 -5.24 0.26
C HIS A 278 10.31 -4.58 -0.82
N PHE A 279 10.88 -3.65 -1.60
CA PHE A 279 10.21 -2.97 -2.71
C PHE A 279 10.45 -3.70 -4.02
N LEU A 280 9.96 -4.94 -4.13
CA LEU A 280 10.17 -5.85 -5.25
C LEU A 280 9.77 -5.26 -6.63
N GLN A 281 8.97 -4.21 -6.66
CA GLN A 281 8.57 -3.51 -7.89
C GLN A 281 9.72 -2.68 -8.49
N GLU A 282 10.74 -2.39 -7.70
CA GLU A 282 11.94 -1.67 -8.11
C GLU A 282 13.07 -2.60 -8.57
N ASP A 283 13.05 -3.86 -8.18
CA ASP A 283 14.05 -4.86 -8.50
C ASP A 283 13.67 -5.66 -9.75
#